data_389fe394089082a1b1c6fb5fec382a35
#
_entry.id   389fe394089082a1b1c6fb5fec382a35
#
_cell.length_a   1.000
_cell.length_b   1.000
_cell.length_c   1.000
_cell.angle_alpha   90.00
_cell.angle_beta   90.00
_cell.angle_gamma   90.00
#
_symmetry.space_group_name_H-M   'P 1'
#
loop_
_entity.id
_entity.type
_entity.pdbx_description
1 polymer ?
#
loop_
_entity_poly.entity_id
_entity_poly.type
_entity_poly.pdbx_seq_one_letter_code
_entity_poly.pdbx_strand_id
1 'polypeptide(L)'
;NSNDKIFKGYCGTSFSAPHVTNIAARIENCLEKQLGERPSVNLIKAMLGNSAEISNDMKEWVEQSRDINYTGTVNMKQDRCLRLLGYGKLTENLMHSTEKNVTLFAEDALDLRSFHLYKIPVPKEFLTIRSNKSIKISLSYNPMTKLSRKDYLANNLWFEVFRKIDEATLIKYRTKKQLGEDTEDDFKSLPNCYKADFTPGYETLLRSTLQQRIWTKGSGGGRDLLMDNNNEPYIYILVTGKERFRYLEQDKPQDYALCITFSYDAKENIGLYNKINSRANIVLTRDRDNIKTDNRVRIK
;
A
#
# COMPACT_ATOMS: atom_id res chain seq x y z
N ASN A 1 -48.78 -15.82 1.22
CA ASN A 1 -48.08 -16.33 2.42
C ASN A 1 -46.93 -17.24 1.99
N SER A 2 -45.76 -16.72 1.73
CA SER A 2 -44.58 -17.48 1.35
C SER A 2 -43.70 -17.67 2.61
N ASN A 3 -44.15 -18.50 3.54
CA ASN A 3 -43.43 -18.83 4.75
C ASN A 3 -42.49 -20.05 4.63
N ASP A 4 -42.24 -20.53 3.43
CA ASP A 4 -41.47 -21.77 3.21
C ASP A 4 -39.97 -21.53 2.92
N LYS A 5 -39.42 -20.35 3.25
CA LYS A 5 -37.97 -20.17 3.15
C LYS A 5 -37.33 -20.62 4.46
N ILE A 6 -36.65 -21.80 4.40
CA ILE A 6 -35.84 -22.35 5.50
C ILE A 6 -34.71 -21.40 5.87
N PHE A 7 -34.27 -20.52 4.94
CA PHE A 7 -33.22 -19.55 5.15
C PHE A 7 -33.71 -18.12 5.00
N LYS A 8 -33.39 -17.28 5.96
CA LYS A 8 -33.66 -15.84 5.93
C LYS A 8 -32.33 -15.07 5.82
N GLY A 9 -32.25 -14.16 4.84
CA GLY A 9 -31.10 -13.27 4.70
C GLY A 9 -31.13 -12.17 5.75
N TYR A 10 -30.01 -11.97 6.44
CA TYR A 10 -29.79 -10.86 7.36
C TYR A 10 -28.59 -10.04 6.91
N CYS A 11 -28.64 -8.72 7.11
CA CYS A 11 -27.54 -7.80 6.88
C CYS A 11 -27.12 -7.20 8.23
N GLY A 12 -25.80 -7.05 8.42
CA GLY A 12 -25.27 -6.37 9.60
C GLY A 12 -23.77 -6.57 9.77
N THR A 13 -23.12 -5.60 10.41
CA THR A 13 -21.68 -5.65 10.71
C THR A 13 -21.33 -6.83 11.62
N SER A 14 -22.28 -7.30 12.44
CA SER A 14 -22.13 -8.49 13.28
C SER A 14 -21.86 -9.78 12.49
N PHE A 15 -22.25 -9.85 11.24
CA PHE A 15 -21.92 -10.97 10.35
C PHE A 15 -20.60 -10.77 9.61
N SER A 16 -20.24 -9.51 9.33
CA SER A 16 -18.99 -9.17 8.65
C SER A 16 -17.78 -9.37 9.57
N ALA A 17 -17.89 -9.03 10.85
CA ALA A 17 -16.79 -9.12 11.79
C ALA A 17 -16.23 -10.55 11.96
N PRO A 18 -17.05 -11.61 12.17
CA PRO A 18 -16.55 -12.99 12.20
C PRO A 18 -15.88 -13.42 10.91
N HIS A 19 -16.40 -12.97 9.76
CA HIS A 19 -15.79 -13.27 8.45
C HIS A 19 -14.39 -12.68 8.33
N VAL A 20 -14.21 -11.40 8.69
CA VAL A 20 -12.90 -10.73 8.72
C VAL A 20 -11.96 -11.42 9.71
N THR A 21 -12.45 -11.79 10.91
CA THR A 21 -11.65 -12.51 11.91
C THR A 21 -11.19 -13.87 11.42
N ASN A 22 -12.05 -14.61 10.70
CA ASN A 22 -11.67 -15.89 10.11
C ASN A 22 -10.54 -15.71 9.06
N ILE A 23 -10.67 -14.72 8.17
CA ILE A 23 -9.64 -14.42 7.18
C ILE A 23 -8.32 -14.02 7.87
N ALA A 24 -8.39 -13.17 8.91
CA ALA A 24 -7.22 -12.77 9.69
C ALA A 24 -6.50 -13.96 10.32
N ALA A 25 -7.25 -14.88 10.96
CA ALA A 25 -6.69 -16.10 11.56
C ALA A 25 -6.05 -17.03 10.51
N ARG A 26 -6.64 -17.13 9.32
CA ARG A 26 -6.05 -17.92 8.21
C ARG A 26 -4.76 -17.28 7.70
N ILE A 27 -4.70 -15.95 7.58
CA ILE A 27 -3.49 -15.20 7.22
C ILE A 27 -2.41 -15.44 8.28
N GLU A 28 -2.74 -15.27 9.57
CA GLU A 28 -1.82 -15.48 10.69
C GLU A 28 -1.22 -16.89 10.64
N ASN A 29 -2.04 -17.93 10.58
CA ASN A 29 -1.59 -19.33 10.52
C ASN A 29 -0.72 -19.62 9.28
N CYS A 30 -1.05 -19.02 8.13
CA CYS A 30 -0.26 -19.20 6.91
C CYS A 30 1.11 -18.52 7.03
N LEU A 31 1.17 -17.31 7.56
CA LEU A 31 2.40 -16.55 7.78
C LEU A 31 3.28 -17.20 8.85
N GLU A 32 2.70 -17.65 9.97
CA GLU A 32 3.43 -18.31 11.04
C GLU A 32 4.16 -19.56 10.53
N LYS A 33 3.50 -20.37 9.70
CA LYS A 33 4.12 -21.53 9.05
C LYS A 33 5.27 -21.17 8.10
N GLN A 34 5.18 -20.02 7.45
CA GLN A 34 6.21 -19.58 6.50
C GLN A 34 7.38 -18.85 7.15
N LEU A 35 7.11 -18.08 8.18
CA LEU A 35 8.10 -17.26 8.87
C LEU A 35 8.83 -18.05 9.96
N GLY A 36 8.19 -19.11 10.49
CA GLY A 36 8.64 -19.81 11.70
C GLY A 36 8.41 -19.02 12.98
N GLU A 37 7.73 -17.88 12.89
CA GLU A 37 7.39 -16.98 13.99
C GLU A 37 6.03 -16.33 13.76
N ARG A 38 5.42 -15.82 14.82
CA ARG A 38 4.11 -15.16 14.73
C ARG A 38 4.23 -13.80 14.04
N PRO A 39 3.44 -13.53 12.97
CA PRO A 39 3.46 -12.23 12.30
C PRO A 39 2.92 -11.14 13.23
N SER A 40 3.35 -9.89 12.99
CA SER A 40 2.80 -8.76 13.74
C SER A 40 1.34 -8.47 13.35
N VAL A 41 0.62 -7.85 14.26
CA VAL A 41 -0.75 -7.36 13.98
C VAL A 41 -0.75 -6.35 12.83
N ASN A 42 0.32 -5.57 12.68
CA ASN A 42 0.45 -4.62 11.57
C ASN A 42 0.54 -5.35 10.22
N LEU A 43 1.27 -6.47 10.14
CA LEU A 43 1.34 -7.27 8.91
C LEU A 43 -0.02 -7.88 8.56
N ILE A 44 -0.72 -8.46 9.54
CA ILE A 44 -2.06 -9.01 9.30
C ILE A 44 -3.01 -7.91 8.79
N LYS A 45 -3.02 -6.73 9.43
CA LYS A 45 -3.82 -5.58 8.98
C LYS A 45 -3.44 -5.10 7.58
N ALA A 46 -2.14 -5.00 7.28
CA ALA A 46 -1.67 -4.59 5.95
C ALA A 46 -2.13 -5.58 4.87
N MET A 47 -2.07 -6.88 5.15
CA MET A 47 -2.55 -7.92 4.24
C MET A 47 -4.07 -7.89 4.07
N LEU A 48 -4.84 -7.73 5.14
CA LEU A 48 -6.28 -7.54 5.07
C LEU A 48 -6.63 -6.31 4.21
N GLY A 49 -5.98 -5.17 4.48
CA GLY A 49 -6.15 -3.97 3.68
C GLY A 49 -5.79 -4.18 2.22
N ASN A 50 -4.73 -4.92 1.95
CA ASN A 50 -4.27 -5.22 0.59
C ASN A 50 -5.23 -6.17 -0.16
N SER A 51 -5.92 -7.08 0.55
CA SER A 51 -6.90 -8.00 -0.05
C SER A 51 -8.22 -7.34 -0.39
N ALA A 52 -8.52 -6.19 0.23
CA ALA A 52 -9.80 -5.55 0.03
C ALA A 52 -9.92 -4.92 -1.37
N GLU A 53 -11.09 -5.06 -1.97
CA GLU A 53 -11.41 -4.57 -3.31
C GLU A 53 -12.82 -4.00 -3.40
N ILE A 54 -12.95 -2.86 -4.06
CA ILE A 54 -14.24 -2.29 -4.43
C ILE A 54 -14.62 -2.84 -5.80
N SER A 55 -15.68 -3.66 -5.85
CA SER A 55 -16.19 -4.19 -7.11
C SER A 55 -16.72 -3.08 -8.01
N ASN A 56 -16.87 -3.37 -9.31
CA ASN A 56 -17.44 -2.41 -10.26
C ASN A 56 -18.89 -2.07 -9.89
N ASP A 57 -19.68 -3.07 -9.49
CA ASP A 57 -21.07 -2.86 -9.06
C ASP A 57 -21.16 -1.90 -7.87
N MET A 58 -20.23 -2.01 -6.90
CA MET A 58 -20.16 -1.07 -5.78
C MET A 58 -19.78 0.34 -6.23
N LYS A 59 -18.86 0.49 -7.21
CA LYS A 59 -18.51 1.80 -7.78
C LYS A 59 -19.70 2.41 -8.50
N GLU A 60 -20.38 1.63 -9.32
CA GLU A 60 -21.60 2.05 -10.04
C GLU A 60 -22.68 2.46 -9.05
N TRP A 61 -22.89 1.69 -7.98
CA TRP A 61 -23.84 2.05 -6.93
C TRP A 61 -23.50 3.40 -6.28
N VAL A 62 -22.24 3.64 -5.94
CA VAL A 62 -21.79 4.95 -5.42
C VAL A 62 -22.01 6.06 -6.45
N GLU A 63 -21.81 5.78 -7.73
CA GLU A 63 -22.05 6.74 -8.82
C GLU A 63 -23.52 7.05 -9.03
N GLN A 64 -24.38 6.05 -8.97
CA GLN A 64 -25.85 6.21 -9.10
C GLN A 64 -26.50 6.88 -7.90
N SER A 65 -25.95 6.69 -6.70
CA SER A 65 -26.43 7.32 -5.46
C SER A 65 -26.13 8.82 -5.36
N ARG A 66 -25.77 9.46 -6.46
CA ARG A 66 -25.48 10.90 -6.51
C ARG A 66 -26.73 11.75 -6.44
N ASP A 67 -26.70 12.72 -5.55
CA ASP A 67 -27.48 13.94 -5.79
C ASP A 67 -27.08 14.55 -7.15
N ILE A 68 -28.09 14.82 -7.96
CA ILE A 68 -27.99 15.27 -9.36
C ILE A 68 -27.05 16.47 -9.58
N ASN A 69 -26.64 17.15 -8.50
CA ASN A 69 -25.86 18.39 -8.54
C ASN A 69 -24.36 18.22 -8.20
N TYR A 70 -23.85 16.99 -8.04
CA TYR A 70 -22.44 16.81 -7.65
C TYR A 70 -21.52 16.68 -8.88
N THR A 71 -20.97 17.80 -9.34
CA THR A 71 -19.99 17.91 -10.44
C THR A 71 -18.54 17.72 -9.98
N GLY A 72 -18.28 16.78 -9.08
CA GLY A 72 -16.94 16.55 -8.53
C GLY A 72 -15.93 15.97 -9.51
N THR A 73 -14.66 16.31 -9.33
CA THR A 73 -13.53 15.74 -10.07
C THR A 73 -13.35 14.24 -9.82
N VAL A 74 -12.53 13.55 -10.63
CA VAL A 74 -12.22 12.10 -10.47
C VAL A 74 -11.68 11.80 -9.06
N ASN A 75 -10.86 12.67 -8.49
CA ASN A 75 -10.32 12.51 -7.15
C ASN A 75 -11.39 12.57 -6.06
N MET A 76 -12.39 13.44 -6.21
CA MET A 76 -13.53 13.50 -5.29
C MET A 76 -14.42 12.25 -5.37
N LYS A 77 -14.52 11.62 -6.56
CA LYS A 77 -15.24 10.35 -6.71
C LYS A 77 -14.57 9.22 -5.95
N GLN A 78 -13.24 9.14 -6.02
CA GLN A 78 -12.46 8.13 -5.30
C GLN A 78 -12.52 8.33 -3.78
N ASP A 79 -12.43 9.58 -3.32
CA ASP A 79 -12.59 9.92 -1.90
C ASP A 79 -13.98 9.52 -1.38
N ARG A 80 -15.03 9.72 -2.17
CA ARG A 80 -16.40 9.30 -1.82
C ARG A 80 -16.52 7.77 -1.72
N CYS A 81 -15.98 7.03 -2.66
CA CYS A 81 -15.94 5.57 -2.58
C CYS A 81 -15.24 5.12 -1.30
N LEU A 82 -14.08 5.70 -0.98
CA LEU A 82 -13.32 5.37 0.21
C LEU A 82 -14.11 5.69 1.50
N ARG A 83 -14.83 6.79 1.56
CA ARG A 83 -15.63 7.20 2.74
C ARG A 83 -16.86 6.31 2.94
N LEU A 84 -17.50 5.86 1.87
CA LEU A 84 -18.71 5.05 1.94
C LEU A 84 -18.44 3.56 2.07
N LEU A 85 -17.43 3.05 1.38
CA LEU A 85 -17.16 1.63 1.22
C LEU A 85 -15.85 1.19 1.91
N GLY A 86 -15.04 2.13 2.41
CA GLY A 86 -13.68 1.85 2.86
C GLY A 86 -12.85 1.28 1.69
N TYR A 87 -12.06 0.25 1.96
CA TYR A 87 -11.28 -0.44 0.93
C TYR A 87 -12.07 -1.53 0.18
N GLY A 88 -13.35 -1.72 0.53
CA GLY A 88 -14.24 -2.67 -0.12
C GLY A 88 -14.33 -4.02 0.58
N LYS A 89 -14.65 -5.07 -0.20
CA LYS A 89 -14.83 -6.44 0.28
C LYS A 89 -13.48 -7.16 0.32
N LEU A 90 -13.23 -7.93 1.38
CA LEU A 90 -12.07 -8.79 1.47
C LEU A 90 -12.14 -9.92 0.45
N THR A 91 -11.01 -10.21 -0.19
CA THR A 91 -10.82 -11.36 -1.06
C THR A 91 -9.80 -12.31 -0.45
N GLU A 92 -9.98 -13.62 -0.67
CA GLU A 92 -9.07 -14.64 -0.12
C GLU A 92 -7.78 -14.83 -0.95
N ASN A 93 -7.64 -14.08 -2.04
CA ASN A 93 -6.57 -14.25 -3.04
C ASN A 93 -5.15 -13.95 -2.53
N LEU A 94 -5.02 -13.34 -1.35
CA LEU A 94 -3.70 -12.99 -0.77
C LEU A 94 -2.99 -14.14 -0.08
N MET A 95 -3.68 -15.22 0.25
CA MET A 95 -3.08 -16.30 1.04
C MET A 95 -2.07 -17.13 0.24
N HIS A 96 -2.12 -17.03 -1.07
CA HIS A 96 -1.22 -17.78 -1.95
C HIS A 96 -0.79 -16.92 -3.13
N SER A 97 0.51 -16.71 -3.28
CA SER A 97 1.05 -16.20 -4.54
C SER A 97 0.81 -17.24 -5.63
N THR A 98 0.26 -16.75 -6.73
CA THR A 98 0.08 -17.55 -7.96
C THR A 98 0.98 -17.00 -9.04
N GLU A 99 1.05 -17.66 -10.18
CA GLU A 99 1.79 -17.15 -11.33
C GLU A 99 1.30 -15.77 -11.82
N LYS A 100 0.04 -15.41 -11.49
CA LYS A 100 -0.59 -14.16 -11.90
C LYS A 100 -0.79 -13.15 -10.76
N ASN A 101 -0.51 -13.56 -9.53
CA ASN A 101 -0.69 -12.75 -8.34
C ASN A 101 0.48 -12.98 -7.39
N VAL A 102 1.28 -11.96 -7.16
CA VAL A 102 2.47 -12.06 -6.32
C VAL A 102 2.40 -11.03 -5.21
N THR A 103 2.52 -11.48 -3.98
CA THR A 103 2.49 -10.63 -2.80
C THR A 103 3.85 -10.61 -2.13
N LEU A 104 4.35 -9.39 -1.92
CA LEU A 104 5.56 -9.08 -1.16
C LEU A 104 5.14 -8.41 0.14
N PHE A 105 5.89 -8.63 1.22
CA PHE A 105 5.66 -7.90 2.45
C PHE A 105 6.97 -7.60 3.20
N ALA A 106 6.92 -6.58 4.04
CA ALA A 106 8.01 -6.20 4.94
C ALA A 106 7.42 -5.75 6.28
N GLU A 107 8.12 -6.07 7.35
CA GLU A 107 7.90 -5.54 8.69
C GLU A 107 9.16 -4.80 9.12
N ASP A 108 8.99 -3.60 9.66
CA ASP A 108 10.10 -2.77 10.07
C ASP A 108 9.69 -1.74 11.14
N ALA A 109 10.67 -1.06 11.71
CA ALA A 109 10.48 -0.01 12.70
C ALA A 109 11.15 1.28 12.25
N LEU A 110 10.35 2.33 12.02
CA LEU A 110 10.80 3.62 11.51
C LEU A 110 11.09 4.59 12.65
N ASP A 111 12.32 5.11 12.70
CA ASP A 111 12.60 6.34 13.44
C ASP A 111 11.89 7.50 12.72
N LEU A 112 11.03 8.24 13.43
CA LEU A 112 10.22 9.31 12.84
C LEU A 112 11.05 10.48 12.27
N ARG A 113 12.34 10.54 12.62
CA ARG A 113 13.31 11.49 12.08
C ARG A 113 14.04 10.96 10.85
N SER A 114 13.75 9.73 10.43
CA SER A 114 14.36 9.07 9.27
C SER A 114 13.30 8.71 8.21
N PHE A 115 13.72 7.96 7.22
CA PHE A 115 12.83 7.38 6.22
C PHE A 115 13.32 5.99 5.82
N HIS A 116 12.42 5.17 5.29
CA HIS A 116 12.76 3.91 4.66
C HIS A 116 12.44 3.97 3.18
N LEU A 117 13.37 3.55 2.34
CA LEU A 117 13.24 3.51 0.89
C LEU A 117 13.32 2.07 0.40
N TYR A 118 12.22 1.56 -0.16
CA TYR A 118 12.14 0.24 -0.76
C TYR A 118 12.24 0.35 -2.27
N LYS A 119 13.21 -0.31 -2.86
CA LYS A 119 13.38 -0.44 -4.30
C LYS A 119 12.73 -1.75 -4.76
N ILE A 120 11.64 -1.66 -5.49
CA ILE A 120 10.84 -2.80 -5.92
C ILE A 120 11.01 -2.99 -7.43
N PRO A 121 11.56 -4.12 -7.89
CA PRO A 121 11.66 -4.41 -9.31
C PRO A 121 10.28 -4.69 -9.91
N VAL A 122 10.01 -4.13 -11.07
CA VAL A 122 8.78 -4.35 -11.82
C VAL A 122 9.14 -5.03 -13.14
N PRO A 123 8.74 -6.29 -13.39
CA PRO A 123 9.09 -6.97 -14.63
C PRO A 123 8.56 -6.24 -15.87
N LYS A 124 9.39 -6.07 -16.91
CA LYS A 124 9.00 -5.40 -18.16
C LYS A 124 7.78 -6.07 -18.78
N GLU A 125 7.73 -7.40 -18.75
CA GLU A 125 6.63 -8.18 -19.29
C GLU A 125 5.31 -7.88 -18.58
N PHE A 126 5.35 -7.67 -17.26
CA PHE A 126 4.18 -7.22 -16.50
C PHE A 126 3.67 -5.87 -16.99
N LEU A 127 4.57 -4.94 -17.33
CA LEU A 127 4.18 -3.61 -17.81
C LEU A 127 3.66 -3.63 -19.26
N THR A 128 4.14 -4.55 -20.08
CA THR A 128 3.83 -4.60 -21.53
C THR A 128 2.69 -5.56 -21.88
N ILE A 129 2.34 -6.50 -21.00
CA ILE A 129 1.26 -7.44 -21.26
C ILE A 129 -0.05 -6.72 -21.56
N ARG A 130 -0.80 -7.21 -22.57
CA ARG A 130 -2.10 -6.67 -22.96
C ARG A 130 -3.23 -7.23 -22.09
N SER A 131 -3.30 -6.79 -20.84
CA SER A 131 -4.34 -7.18 -19.90
C SER A 131 -4.60 -6.09 -18.87
N ASN A 132 -5.67 -6.25 -18.11
CA ASN A 132 -5.82 -5.49 -16.87
C ASN A 132 -4.74 -5.92 -15.90
N LYS A 133 -4.09 -4.96 -15.29
CA LYS A 133 -3.02 -5.18 -14.32
C LYS A 133 -3.07 -4.17 -13.21
N SER A 134 -2.65 -4.57 -12.03
CA SER A 134 -2.61 -3.68 -10.88
C SER A 134 -1.40 -3.92 -10.00
N ILE A 135 -0.96 -2.86 -9.33
CA ILE A 135 -0.04 -2.91 -8.21
C ILE A 135 -0.78 -2.29 -7.04
N LYS A 136 -0.95 -3.04 -5.98
CA LYS A 136 -1.65 -2.63 -4.77
C LYS A 136 -0.66 -2.57 -3.63
N ILE A 137 -0.61 -1.46 -2.90
CA ILE A 137 0.31 -1.24 -1.79
C ILE A 137 -0.50 -0.87 -0.56
N SER A 138 -0.24 -1.55 0.56
CA SER A 138 -0.86 -1.25 1.85
C SER A 138 0.20 -1.06 2.92
N LEU A 139 0.02 -0.03 3.73
CA LEU A 139 0.83 0.28 4.92
C LEU A 139 -0.07 0.20 6.15
N SER A 140 0.37 -0.50 7.18
CA SER A 140 -0.30 -0.50 8.49
C SER A 140 0.68 -0.22 9.61
N TYR A 141 0.25 0.57 10.58
CA TYR A 141 0.99 0.87 11.79
C TYR A 141 0.04 1.11 12.95
N ASN A 142 0.55 1.06 14.16
CA ASN A 142 -0.23 1.26 15.38
C ASN A 142 0.43 2.35 16.23
N PRO A 143 0.07 3.64 16.02
CA PRO A 143 0.70 4.76 16.70
C PRO A 143 0.29 4.83 18.16
N MET A 144 1.12 5.46 18.98
CA MET A 144 0.71 5.86 20.32
C MET A 144 -0.46 6.85 20.26
N THR A 145 -1.33 6.81 21.25
CA THR A 145 -2.51 7.65 21.33
C THR A 145 -2.52 8.48 22.62
N LYS A 146 -3.10 9.68 22.56
CA LYS A 146 -3.32 10.54 23.72
C LYS A 146 -4.78 10.95 23.80
N LEU A 147 -5.51 10.36 24.75
CA LEU A 147 -6.95 10.54 24.92
C LEU A 147 -7.37 11.99 25.20
N SER A 148 -6.49 12.81 25.78
CA SER A 148 -6.79 14.20 26.13
C SER A 148 -6.76 15.16 24.93
N ARG A 149 -6.49 14.69 23.72
CA ARG A 149 -6.43 15.52 22.52
C ARG A 149 -7.47 15.13 21.48
N LYS A 150 -8.03 16.14 20.80
CA LYS A 150 -8.93 15.94 19.66
C LYS A 150 -8.25 15.12 18.55
N ASP A 151 -6.99 15.43 18.26
CA ASP A 151 -6.10 14.64 17.41
C ASP A 151 -5.29 13.68 18.30
N TYR A 152 -5.85 12.52 18.57
CA TYR A 152 -5.31 11.56 19.54
C TYR A 152 -4.05 10.81 19.07
N LEU A 153 -3.73 10.80 17.76
CA LEU A 153 -2.55 10.13 17.22
C LEU A 153 -1.27 10.91 17.52
N ALA A 154 -0.27 10.27 18.14
CA ALA A 154 1.02 10.88 18.45
C ALA A 154 1.88 11.11 17.22
N ASN A 155 1.77 10.25 16.24
CA ASN A 155 2.53 10.29 15.00
C ASN A 155 1.67 9.85 13.82
N ASN A 156 2.12 10.21 12.63
CA ASN A 156 1.57 9.73 11.37
C ASN A 156 2.69 9.12 10.54
N LEU A 157 2.43 7.95 9.95
CA LEU A 157 3.23 7.39 8.89
C LEU A 157 2.44 7.47 7.59
N TRP A 158 3.16 7.60 6.48
CA TRP A 158 2.61 7.49 5.14
C TRP A 158 3.67 6.99 4.17
N PHE A 159 3.24 6.61 2.97
CA PHE A 159 4.16 6.24 1.91
C PHE A 159 3.86 6.98 0.62
N GLU A 160 4.91 7.27 -0.13
CA GLU A 160 4.86 7.83 -1.47
C GLU A 160 5.51 6.84 -2.44
N VAL A 161 5.06 6.83 -3.69
CA VAL A 161 5.60 5.93 -4.72
C VAL A 161 6.18 6.75 -5.85
N PHE A 162 7.44 6.47 -6.17
CA PHE A 162 8.19 7.16 -7.21
C PHE A 162 8.61 6.19 -8.32
N ARG A 163 8.81 6.76 -9.50
CA ARG A 163 9.23 6.06 -10.72
C ARG A 163 10.23 6.89 -11.50
N LYS A 164 11.03 6.27 -12.36
CA LYS A 164 11.95 6.97 -13.29
C LYS A 164 12.92 7.95 -12.62
N ILE A 165 13.29 7.69 -11.39
CA ILE A 165 14.22 8.49 -10.59
C ILE A 165 15.33 7.59 -10.07
N ASP A 166 16.53 8.13 -9.95
CA ASP A 166 17.62 7.41 -9.30
C ASP A 166 17.55 7.52 -7.77
N GLU A 167 18.10 6.53 -7.10
CA GLU A 167 18.08 6.41 -5.66
C GLU A 167 18.77 7.58 -4.97
N ALA A 168 19.94 8.01 -5.47
CA ALA A 168 20.72 9.09 -4.89
C ALA A 168 19.96 10.42 -4.91
N THR A 169 19.28 10.72 -6.03
CA THR A 169 18.45 11.93 -6.15
C THR A 169 17.29 11.89 -5.18
N LEU A 170 16.66 10.73 -4.99
CA LEU A 170 15.52 10.59 -4.07
C LEU A 170 15.94 10.73 -2.62
N ILE A 171 17.09 10.15 -2.24
CA ILE A 171 17.67 10.30 -0.91
C ILE A 171 18.01 11.77 -0.65
N LYS A 172 18.73 12.42 -1.58
CA LYS A 172 19.09 13.85 -1.46
C LYS A 172 17.86 14.75 -1.28
N TYR A 173 16.80 14.49 -2.07
CA TYR A 173 15.53 15.21 -1.92
C TYR A 173 14.95 15.06 -0.51
N ARG A 174 14.93 13.85 0.00
CA ARG A 174 14.33 13.60 1.30
C ARG A 174 15.12 14.19 2.45
N THR A 175 16.46 14.04 2.41
CA THR A 175 17.35 14.58 3.44
C THR A 175 17.23 16.11 3.53
N LYS A 176 17.25 16.82 2.40
CA LYS A 176 17.03 18.27 2.38
C LYS A 176 15.68 18.68 2.98
N LYS A 177 14.61 17.96 2.63
CA LYS A 177 13.28 18.22 3.18
C LYS A 177 13.19 17.99 4.70
N GLN A 178 13.96 17.05 5.24
CA GLN A 178 14.03 16.84 6.69
C GLN A 178 14.78 17.94 7.42
N LEU A 179 15.85 18.46 6.82
CA LEU A 179 16.67 19.51 7.40
C LEU A 179 16.01 20.91 7.37
N GLY A 180 14.86 21.03 6.70
CA GLY A 180 14.19 22.32 6.51
C GLY A 180 15.00 23.28 5.62
N GLU A 181 15.98 22.76 4.89
CA GLU A 181 16.79 23.50 3.91
C GLU A 181 16.05 23.66 2.59
N ASP A 182 14.73 23.92 2.64
CA ASP A 182 13.93 24.30 1.47
C ASP A 182 14.38 25.69 1.01
N THR A 183 15.55 25.75 0.36
CA THR A 183 15.86 26.85 -0.54
C THR A 183 14.89 26.75 -1.71
N GLU A 184 14.04 27.77 -1.86
CA GLU A 184 12.87 27.80 -2.76
C GLU A 184 13.14 27.44 -4.22
N ASP A 185 14.41 27.35 -4.66
CA ASP A 185 14.74 27.22 -6.06
C ASP A 185 15.17 25.81 -6.54
N ASP A 186 15.70 24.93 -5.67
CA ASP A 186 16.26 23.67 -6.12
C ASP A 186 15.31 22.46 -6.07
N PHE A 187 14.26 22.52 -5.24
CA PHE A 187 13.32 21.39 -5.06
C PHE A 187 11.89 21.86 -4.71
N LYS A 188 11.33 22.76 -5.49
CA LYS A 188 9.87 22.92 -5.55
C LYS A 188 9.26 21.59 -5.98
N SER A 189 9.04 20.69 -5.02
CA SER A 189 8.50 19.34 -5.21
C SER A 189 9.20 18.58 -6.36
N LEU A 190 9.68 17.37 -6.10
CA LEU A 190 10.06 16.47 -7.20
C LEU A 190 9.00 16.59 -8.29
N PRO A 191 9.37 16.86 -9.54
CA PRO A 191 8.40 17.05 -10.60
C PRO A 191 7.37 15.93 -10.54
N ASN A 192 6.11 16.24 -10.70
CA ASN A 192 5.02 15.24 -10.62
C ASN A 192 5.23 14.06 -11.58
N CYS A 193 6.08 14.22 -12.62
CA CYS A 193 6.45 13.13 -13.52
C CYS A 193 7.20 11.97 -12.84
N TYR A 194 7.85 12.20 -11.70
CA TYR A 194 8.49 11.12 -10.93
C TYR A 194 7.55 10.43 -9.94
N LYS A 195 6.40 11.02 -9.60
CA LYS A 195 5.40 10.34 -8.79
C LYS A 195 4.65 9.32 -9.64
N ALA A 196 4.52 8.10 -9.14
CA ALA A 196 3.67 7.11 -9.75
C ALA A 196 2.21 7.38 -9.39
N ASP A 197 1.31 7.17 -10.35
CA ASP A 197 -0.12 7.47 -10.25
C ASP A 197 -0.87 6.40 -9.43
N PHE A 198 -0.59 6.35 -8.13
CA PHE A 198 -1.28 5.51 -7.16
C PHE A 198 -2.42 6.26 -6.51
N THR A 199 -3.59 5.67 -6.51
CA THR A 199 -4.83 6.26 -5.96
C THR A 199 -5.33 5.48 -4.74
N PRO A 200 -5.94 6.16 -3.74
CA PRO A 200 -6.01 7.61 -3.55
C PRO A 200 -4.63 8.24 -3.31
N GLY A 201 -4.53 9.55 -3.43
CA GLY A 201 -3.32 10.28 -3.07
C GLY A 201 -2.94 10.06 -1.61
N TYR A 202 -1.63 10.13 -1.29
CA TYR A 202 -1.16 9.89 0.10
C TYR A 202 -1.76 10.92 1.08
N GLU A 203 -2.02 12.13 0.65
CA GLU A 203 -2.59 13.21 1.47
C GLU A 203 -3.98 12.86 2.03
N THR A 204 -4.79 12.14 1.23
CA THR A 204 -6.11 11.65 1.66
C THR A 204 -5.99 10.64 2.82
N LEU A 205 -4.87 9.92 2.88
CA LEU A 205 -4.65 8.82 3.85
C LEU A 205 -3.77 9.21 5.03
N LEU A 206 -3.27 10.44 5.12
CA LEU A 206 -2.30 10.88 6.15
C LEU A 206 -2.74 10.61 7.59
N ARG A 207 -4.04 10.51 7.85
CA ARG A 207 -4.59 10.24 9.19
C ARG A 207 -5.02 8.79 9.39
N SER A 208 -4.87 7.95 8.37
CA SER A 208 -5.24 6.55 8.43
C SER A 208 -4.07 5.70 8.94
N THR A 209 -4.34 4.82 9.89
CA THR A 209 -3.39 3.83 10.39
C THR A 209 -3.33 2.55 9.54
N LEU A 210 -4.25 2.43 8.60
CA LEU A 210 -4.25 1.45 7.53
C LEU A 210 -4.46 2.21 6.21
N GLN A 211 -3.47 2.17 5.34
CA GLN A 211 -3.47 2.88 4.07
C GLN A 211 -3.38 1.87 2.94
N GLN A 212 -4.22 2.04 1.92
CA GLN A 212 -4.15 1.26 0.68
C GLN A 212 -4.12 2.22 -0.50
N ARG A 213 -3.19 2.01 -1.42
CA ARG A 213 -3.10 2.75 -2.69
C ARG A 213 -2.93 1.78 -3.84
N ILE A 214 -3.58 2.07 -4.95
CA ILE A 214 -3.65 1.16 -6.10
C ILE A 214 -3.24 1.93 -7.36
N TRP A 215 -2.37 1.29 -8.14
CA TRP A 215 -2.11 1.63 -9.53
C TRP A 215 -2.76 0.57 -10.41
N THR A 216 -3.60 1.00 -11.35
CA THR A 216 -4.30 0.10 -12.28
C THR A 216 -4.13 0.57 -13.70
N LYS A 217 -3.89 -0.35 -14.62
CA LYS A 217 -3.85 -0.09 -16.06
C LYS A 217 -4.56 -1.19 -16.83
N GLY A 218 -5.28 -0.78 -17.85
CA GLY A 218 -5.91 -1.69 -18.80
C GLY A 218 -4.96 -2.20 -19.87
N SER A 219 -5.50 -2.87 -20.86
CA SER A 219 -4.79 -3.35 -22.03
C SER A 219 -4.08 -2.21 -22.75
N GLY A 220 -2.77 -2.35 -22.98
CA GLY A 220 -1.93 -1.30 -23.59
C GLY A 220 -1.37 -0.24 -22.64
N GLY A 221 -1.83 -0.20 -21.38
CA GLY A 221 -1.27 0.67 -20.33
C GLY A 221 -0.05 0.06 -19.64
N GLY A 222 0.62 0.87 -18.80
CA GLY A 222 1.77 0.42 -17.96
C GLY A 222 3.11 0.98 -18.42
N ARG A 223 3.19 1.53 -19.65
CA ARG A 223 4.42 2.14 -20.17
C ARG A 223 4.90 3.36 -19.37
N ASP A 224 4.01 3.96 -18.61
CA ASP A 224 4.34 5.06 -17.71
C ASP A 224 5.33 4.68 -16.58
N LEU A 225 5.43 3.40 -16.24
CA LEU A 225 6.43 2.88 -15.30
C LEU A 225 7.72 2.39 -15.99
N LEU A 226 7.75 2.29 -17.34
CA LEU A 226 8.96 1.92 -18.07
C LEU A 226 10.00 3.04 -17.97
N MET A 227 11.27 2.65 -17.78
CA MET A 227 12.40 3.56 -17.89
C MET A 227 12.70 3.86 -19.36
N ASP A 228 13.16 5.07 -19.67
CA ASP A 228 13.47 5.48 -21.05
C ASP A 228 14.73 4.78 -21.61
N ASN A 229 15.59 4.27 -20.72
CA ASN A 229 16.78 3.49 -21.07
C ASN A 229 16.53 2.00 -20.85
N ASN A 230 17.32 1.13 -21.49
CA ASN A 230 17.23 -0.34 -21.39
C ASN A 230 17.34 -0.92 -19.99
N ASN A 231 17.32 -0.08 -18.97
CA ASN A 231 17.36 -0.48 -17.58
C ASN A 231 16.04 -1.14 -17.15
N GLU A 232 16.16 -2.11 -16.26
CA GLU A 232 15.02 -2.75 -15.63
C GLU A 232 14.18 -1.70 -14.86
N PRO A 233 12.86 -1.66 -15.03
CA PRO A 233 12.03 -0.71 -14.34
C PRO A 233 11.91 -1.03 -12.85
N TYR A 234 11.90 0.04 -12.05
CA TYR A 234 11.69 -0.02 -10.60
C TYR A 234 10.60 0.95 -10.19
N ILE A 235 9.96 0.64 -9.09
CA ILE A 235 9.24 1.63 -8.28
C ILE A 235 9.96 1.77 -6.94
N TYR A 236 10.01 2.99 -6.45
CA TYR A 236 10.51 3.27 -5.11
C TYR A 236 9.34 3.60 -4.20
N ILE A 237 9.26 2.90 -3.06
CA ILE A 237 8.28 3.18 -2.02
C ILE A 237 9.03 3.85 -0.88
N LEU A 238 8.72 5.12 -0.67
CA LEU A 238 9.30 5.94 0.40
C LEU A 238 8.33 5.97 1.58
N VAL A 239 8.69 5.31 2.68
CA VAL A 239 7.93 5.35 3.92
C VAL A 239 8.52 6.43 4.81
N THR A 240 7.69 7.35 5.26
CA THR A 240 8.09 8.46 6.11
C THR A 240 7.10 8.66 7.24
N GLY A 241 7.56 9.30 8.32
CA GLY A 241 6.74 9.64 9.45
C GLY A 241 6.85 11.10 9.85
N LYS A 242 5.90 11.55 10.63
CA LYS A 242 5.92 12.86 11.29
C LYS A 242 5.38 12.73 12.69
N GLU A 243 6.17 13.21 13.64
CA GLU A 243 5.75 13.41 15.02
C GLU A 243 4.73 14.56 15.07
N ARG A 244 3.62 14.35 15.75
CA ARG A 244 2.57 15.37 15.90
C ARG A 244 2.62 16.07 17.25
N PHE A 245 3.06 15.35 18.30
CA PHE A 245 3.31 15.92 19.62
C PHE A 245 4.31 15.06 20.38
N ARG A 246 5.12 15.70 21.19
CA ARG A 246 6.13 15.01 22.00
C ARG A 246 5.50 14.21 23.12
N TYR A 247 5.90 12.95 23.20
CA TYR A 247 5.76 12.09 24.36
C TYR A 247 7.09 12.00 25.10
N LEU A 248 7.03 11.82 26.41
CA LEU A 248 8.26 11.66 27.24
C LEU A 248 9.03 10.36 26.94
N GLU A 249 8.44 9.41 26.21
CA GLU A 249 9.06 8.12 25.85
C GLU A 249 9.41 7.99 24.35
N GLN A 250 9.68 9.08 23.67
CA GLN A 250 9.60 9.20 22.21
C GLN A 250 10.79 8.74 21.40
N ASP A 251 11.81 8.17 22.00
CA ASP A 251 12.95 7.61 21.25
C ASP A 251 12.69 6.19 20.71
N LYS A 252 11.45 5.71 20.81
CA LYS A 252 11.08 4.40 20.24
C LYS A 252 10.68 4.54 18.77
N PRO A 253 11.28 3.75 17.88
CA PRO A 253 10.86 3.70 16.50
C PRO A 253 9.41 3.20 16.39
N GLN A 254 8.71 3.63 15.34
CA GLN A 254 7.34 3.23 15.05
C GLN A 254 7.30 1.97 14.21
N ASP A 255 6.81 0.88 14.78
CA ASP A 255 6.60 -0.37 14.04
C ASP A 255 5.54 -0.20 12.96
N TYR A 256 5.79 -0.76 11.79
CA TYR A 256 4.87 -0.80 10.67
C TYR A 256 5.04 -2.06 9.83
N ALA A 257 4.05 -2.34 9.00
CA ALA A 257 4.13 -3.36 7.98
C ALA A 257 3.68 -2.81 6.62
N LEU A 258 4.35 -3.27 5.58
CA LEU A 258 4.09 -2.95 4.18
C LEU A 258 3.72 -4.24 3.45
N CYS A 259 2.65 -4.18 2.64
CA CYS A 259 2.24 -5.29 1.78
C CYS A 259 2.05 -4.78 0.35
N ILE A 260 2.63 -5.48 -0.64
CA ILE A 260 2.63 -5.09 -2.04
C ILE A 260 2.15 -6.27 -2.86
N THR A 261 1.09 -6.09 -3.65
CA THR A 261 0.57 -7.15 -4.52
C THR A 261 0.60 -6.70 -5.97
N PHE A 262 1.20 -7.52 -6.80
CA PHE A 262 1.15 -7.43 -8.26
C PHE A 262 0.12 -8.41 -8.77
N SER A 263 -0.80 -7.99 -9.61
CA SER A 263 -1.79 -8.86 -10.23
C SER A 263 -2.06 -8.48 -11.68
N TYR A 264 -2.35 -9.48 -12.52
CA TYR A 264 -2.76 -9.27 -13.90
C TYR A 264 -3.77 -10.33 -14.32
N ASP A 265 -4.62 -9.96 -15.29
CA ASP A 265 -5.69 -10.80 -15.83
C ASP A 265 -5.44 -11.08 -17.32
N ALA A 266 -4.47 -11.91 -17.63
CA ALA A 266 -4.23 -12.42 -18.98
C ALA A 266 -4.32 -13.94 -19.02
N LYS A 267 -4.60 -14.51 -20.19
CA LYS A 267 -4.50 -15.96 -20.41
C LYS A 267 -3.05 -16.43 -20.38
N GLU A 268 -2.16 -15.61 -20.90
CA GLU A 268 -0.72 -15.87 -20.97
C GLU A 268 -0.10 -15.79 -19.57
N ASN A 269 0.75 -16.76 -19.27
CA ASN A 269 1.55 -16.80 -18.06
C ASN A 269 2.94 -16.19 -18.33
N ILE A 270 3.23 -15.06 -17.70
CA ILE A 270 4.53 -14.37 -17.83
C ILE A 270 5.57 -14.82 -16.80
N GLY A 271 5.25 -15.78 -15.94
CA GLY A 271 6.14 -16.22 -14.87
C GLY A 271 6.44 -15.12 -13.84
N LEU A 272 5.43 -14.33 -13.49
CA LEU A 272 5.57 -13.13 -12.65
C LEU A 272 6.26 -13.45 -11.32
N TYR A 273 5.87 -14.52 -10.66
CA TYR A 273 6.46 -14.95 -9.38
C TYR A 273 7.98 -15.15 -9.50
N ASN A 274 8.42 -15.95 -10.48
CA ASN A 274 9.84 -16.24 -10.68
C ASN A 274 10.65 -14.99 -11.01
N LYS A 275 10.08 -14.08 -11.83
CA LYS A 275 10.74 -12.83 -12.23
C LYS A 275 10.88 -11.84 -11.10
N ILE A 276 9.89 -11.76 -10.23
CA ILE A 276 9.98 -10.92 -9.03
C ILE A 276 10.92 -11.58 -8.02
N ASN A 277 10.79 -12.89 -7.77
CA ASN A 277 11.60 -13.62 -6.79
C ASN A 277 13.10 -13.60 -7.14
N SER A 278 13.44 -13.83 -8.41
CA SER A 278 14.85 -13.80 -8.86
C SER A 278 15.52 -12.43 -8.74
N ARG A 279 14.72 -11.36 -8.64
CA ARG A 279 15.18 -9.97 -8.54
C ARG A 279 14.97 -9.35 -7.16
N ALA A 280 14.35 -10.09 -6.26
CA ALA A 280 13.92 -9.60 -4.95
C ALA A 280 15.05 -9.50 -3.92
N ASN A 281 16.26 -9.18 -4.33
CA ASN A 281 17.18 -8.48 -3.46
C ASN A 281 16.66 -7.06 -3.27
N ILE A 282 15.52 -6.95 -2.59
CA ILE A 282 14.89 -5.66 -2.31
C ILE A 282 15.80 -4.95 -1.33
N VAL A 283 16.50 -3.96 -1.86
CA VAL A 283 17.41 -3.13 -1.08
C VAL A 283 16.58 -2.16 -0.28
N LEU A 284 16.58 -2.31 1.01
CA LEU A 284 16.10 -1.29 1.94
C LEU A 284 17.24 -0.32 2.18
N THR A 285 17.11 0.90 1.71
CA THR A 285 18.02 1.99 2.06
C THR A 285 17.46 2.76 3.25
N ARG A 286 18.21 2.82 4.32
CA ARG A 286 17.92 3.60 5.52
C ARG A 286 18.85 4.79 5.56
N ASP A 287 18.31 5.98 5.81
CA ASP A 287 19.13 7.14 6.10
C ASP A 287 19.39 7.19 7.60
N ARG A 288 20.48 6.64 7.99
CA ARG A 288 21.37 7.01 9.10
C ARG A 288 22.58 6.09 9.13
N ASP A 289 23.76 6.69 9.27
CA ASP A 289 25.02 6.14 9.69
C ASP A 289 25.04 4.63 9.98
N ASN A 290 25.36 3.81 8.96
CA ASN A 290 25.96 2.48 9.09
C ASN A 290 25.23 1.37 9.85
N ILE A 291 23.91 1.35 9.95
CA ILE A 291 23.23 0.15 10.42
C ILE A 291 22.79 -0.68 9.20
N LYS A 292 23.68 -1.52 8.72
CA LYS A 292 23.32 -2.65 7.84
C LYS A 292 22.54 -3.66 8.66
N THR A 293 21.23 -3.53 8.73
CA THR A 293 20.37 -4.61 9.15
C THR A 293 19.79 -5.25 7.92
N ASP A 294 20.07 -6.54 7.75
CA ASP A 294 19.54 -7.42 6.68
C ASP A 294 18.03 -7.66 6.86
N ASN A 295 17.21 -6.61 6.74
CA ASN A 295 15.78 -6.80 6.68
C ASN A 295 15.40 -7.10 5.23
N ARG A 296 15.28 -8.38 4.93
CA ARG A 296 14.85 -8.87 3.62
C ARG A 296 13.34 -8.70 3.49
N VAL A 297 12.89 -8.07 2.42
CA VAL A 297 11.49 -8.18 2.00
C VAL A 297 11.24 -9.63 1.62
N ARG A 298 10.21 -10.23 2.21
CA ARG A 298 9.88 -11.63 1.99
C ARG A 298 8.81 -11.74 0.90
N ILE A 299 8.98 -12.73 0.04
CA ILE A 299 8.04 -13.04 -1.04
C ILE A 299 7.20 -14.21 -0.58
N LYS A 300 5.90 -14.06 -0.74
CA LYS A 300 4.91 -15.08 -0.41
C LYS A 300 4.41 -15.78 -1.65
#